data_137cf1c4dd5965eba76cc6625c8a88fc
#
_entry.id   137cf1c4dd5965eba76cc6625c8a88fc
#
_cell.length_a   1.000
_cell.length_b   1.000
_cell.length_c   1.000
_cell.angle_alpha   90.00
_cell.angle_beta   90.00
_cell.angle_gamma   90.00
#
_symmetry.space_group_name_H-M   'P 1'
#
loop_
_entity.id
_entity.type
_entity.pdbx_description
1 polymer ?
#
loop_
_entity_poly.entity_id
_entity_poly.type
_entity_poly.pdbx_seq_one_letter_code
_entity_poly.pdbx_strand_id
1 'polypeptide(L)'
;SRYASGKCDQRVVKTWINESAAMHDFMRSILEDKYGWVCDFTSGSEAAWPAENAEHNTDYLYPVQEHNYMASESASGLPRNELLLQYIQELGYDVDFKTSLAKLEKNSDGRITGVIAQSTEDDHFIRYNANQGVLLACGGFPGNPYMMEQLDPLGTSVTTACSYSPADKGYGIRAAVWAGANLDKEA
;
A
#
# COMPACT_ATOMS: atom_id res chain seq x y z
N SER A 1 3.13 6.20 -16.23
CA SER A 1 2.47 7.44 -16.64
C SER A 1 1.48 7.26 -17.80
N ARG A 2 1.67 6.27 -18.67
CA ARG A 2 0.75 6.02 -19.81
C ARG A 2 -0.65 5.63 -19.33
N TYR A 3 -0.76 4.74 -18.36
CA TYR A 3 -2.04 4.33 -17.79
C TYR A 3 -2.75 5.45 -17.02
N ALA A 4 -1.99 6.33 -16.44
CA ALA A 4 -2.51 7.54 -15.79
C ALA A 4 -2.68 8.71 -16.77
N SER A 5 -2.70 8.45 -18.09
CA SER A 5 -2.84 9.47 -19.13
C SER A 5 -1.89 10.67 -18.99
N GLY A 6 -0.71 10.43 -18.44
CA GLY A 6 0.29 11.47 -18.15
C GLY A 6 0.03 12.33 -16.92
N LYS A 7 -1.00 12.05 -16.16
CA LYS A 7 -1.45 12.87 -15.02
C LYS A 7 -0.75 12.57 -13.69
N CYS A 8 0.02 11.49 -13.62
CA CYS A 8 0.76 11.15 -12.39
C CYS A 8 1.93 12.12 -12.15
N ASP A 9 2.22 12.40 -10.89
CA ASP A 9 3.41 13.17 -10.52
C ASP A 9 4.69 12.41 -10.87
N GLN A 10 5.42 12.93 -11.85
CA GLN A 10 6.65 12.31 -12.35
C GLN A 10 7.74 12.19 -11.26
N ARG A 11 7.69 13.02 -10.21
CA ARG A 11 8.63 12.92 -9.08
C ARG A 11 8.41 11.64 -8.30
N VAL A 12 7.15 11.24 -8.09
CA VAL A 12 6.80 9.97 -7.45
C VAL A 12 7.29 8.80 -8.28
N VAL A 13 7.04 8.81 -9.59
CA VAL A 13 7.52 7.78 -10.52
C VAL A 13 9.04 7.68 -10.49
N LYS A 14 9.74 8.82 -10.51
CA LYS A 14 11.21 8.85 -10.45
C LYS A 14 11.74 8.30 -9.13
N THR A 15 11.11 8.64 -8.02
CA THR A 15 11.47 8.08 -6.71
C THR A 15 11.32 6.56 -6.72
N TRP A 16 10.19 6.06 -7.22
CA TRP A 16 9.98 4.62 -7.31
C TRP A 16 11.07 3.93 -8.15
N ILE A 17 11.42 4.48 -9.32
CA ILE A 17 12.47 3.92 -10.19
C ILE A 17 13.83 3.92 -9.47
N ASN A 18 14.19 5.01 -8.81
CA ASN A 18 15.51 5.16 -8.20
C ASN A 18 15.69 4.31 -6.94
N GLU A 19 14.63 4.18 -6.14
CA GLU A 19 14.72 3.58 -4.79
C GLU A 19 14.26 2.11 -4.76
N SER A 20 13.62 1.63 -5.83
CA SER A 20 13.03 0.29 -5.82
C SER A 20 14.07 -0.82 -5.66
N ALA A 21 15.27 -0.69 -6.23
CA ALA A 21 16.33 -1.69 -6.05
C ALA A 21 16.79 -1.77 -4.58
N ALA A 22 17.01 -0.62 -3.94
CA ALA A 22 17.41 -0.58 -2.53
C ALA A 22 16.32 -1.15 -1.60
N MET A 23 15.05 -0.84 -1.89
CA MET A 23 13.92 -1.42 -1.17
C MET A 23 13.87 -2.94 -1.33
N HIS A 24 14.09 -3.40 -2.55
CA HIS A 24 14.14 -4.82 -2.87
C HIS A 24 15.25 -5.54 -2.09
N ASP A 25 16.49 -5.01 -2.11
CA ASP A 25 17.61 -5.56 -1.37
C ASP A 25 17.34 -5.59 0.14
N PHE A 26 16.71 -4.54 0.67
CA PHE A 26 16.28 -4.51 2.06
C PHE A 26 15.27 -5.63 2.38
N MET A 27 14.24 -5.81 1.55
CA MET A 27 13.26 -6.88 1.75
C MET A 27 13.89 -8.28 1.64
N ARG A 28 14.83 -8.47 0.72
CA ARG A 28 15.58 -9.73 0.60
C ARG A 28 16.41 -10.01 1.84
N SER A 29 17.09 -9.01 2.38
CA SER A 29 17.89 -9.16 3.61
C SER A 29 17.06 -9.64 4.80
N ILE A 30 15.78 -9.29 4.86
CA ILE A 30 14.86 -9.78 5.88
C ILE A 30 14.31 -11.15 5.50
N LEU A 31 13.72 -11.28 4.32
CA LEU A 31 12.96 -12.47 3.97
C LEU A 31 13.87 -13.64 3.59
N GLU A 32 14.87 -13.43 2.71
CA GLU A 32 15.77 -14.49 2.27
C GLU A 32 16.89 -14.73 3.27
N ASP A 33 17.70 -13.72 3.57
CA ASP A 33 18.93 -13.93 4.32
C ASP A 33 18.64 -14.30 5.78
N LYS A 34 17.61 -13.71 6.39
CA LYS A 34 17.29 -13.97 7.77
C LYS A 34 16.33 -15.14 7.97
N TYR A 35 15.28 -15.24 7.16
CA TYR A 35 14.20 -16.22 7.35
C TYR A 35 14.18 -17.34 6.31
N GLY A 36 15.09 -17.33 5.34
CA GLY A 36 15.18 -18.37 4.31
C GLY A 36 13.95 -18.42 3.39
N TRP A 37 13.27 -17.29 3.21
CA TRP A 37 12.17 -17.16 2.27
C TRP A 37 12.73 -16.99 0.86
N VAL A 38 12.41 -17.87 -0.06
CA VAL A 38 12.83 -17.73 -1.45
C VAL A 38 11.88 -16.73 -2.14
N CYS A 39 12.39 -15.54 -2.44
CA CYS A 39 11.65 -14.56 -3.22
C CYS A 39 11.71 -14.95 -4.70
N ASP A 40 10.59 -15.37 -5.25
CA ASP A 40 10.46 -15.54 -6.71
C ASP A 40 10.06 -14.19 -7.31
N PHE A 41 10.96 -13.62 -8.10
CA PHE A 41 10.76 -12.35 -8.80
C PHE A 41 10.30 -12.56 -10.24
N THR A 42 9.76 -13.70 -10.59
CA THR A 42 9.10 -13.83 -11.87
C THR A 42 8.06 -12.75 -11.98
N SER A 43 8.31 -11.81 -12.87
CA SER A 43 7.33 -10.79 -13.19
C SER A 43 6.07 -11.49 -13.66
N GLY A 44 4.96 -11.29 -12.97
CA GLY A 44 3.66 -11.83 -13.38
C GLY A 44 3.27 -11.41 -14.80
N SER A 45 3.93 -10.40 -15.34
CA SER A 45 3.80 -9.94 -16.73
C SER A 45 4.45 -10.87 -17.75
N GLU A 46 5.55 -11.53 -17.44
CA GLU A 46 6.16 -12.50 -18.37
C GLU A 46 5.31 -13.76 -18.50
N ALA A 47 4.64 -14.18 -17.45
CA ALA A 47 3.72 -15.32 -17.48
C ALA A 47 2.37 -14.98 -18.14
N ALA A 48 1.97 -13.70 -18.15
CA ALA A 48 0.70 -13.26 -18.69
C ALA A 48 0.73 -12.94 -20.19
N TRP A 49 1.90 -12.79 -20.79
CA TRP A 49 2.05 -12.51 -22.22
C TRP A 49 2.84 -13.62 -22.90
N PRO A 50 2.16 -14.45 -23.71
CA PRO A 50 2.86 -15.43 -24.55
C PRO A 50 3.90 -14.74 -25.41
N ALA A 51 5.06 -15.38 -25.57
CA ALA A 51 6.17 -14.85 -26.35
C ALA A 51 5.78 -14.47 -27.81
N GLU A 52 4.75 -15.12 -28.34
CA GLU A 52 4.16 -14.84 -29.64
C GLU A 52 3.52 -13.45 -29.74
N ASN A 53 3.15 -12.82 -28.64
CA ASN A 53 2.59 -11.47 -28.60
C ASN A 53 3.65 -10.39 -28.35
N ALA A 54 4.86 -10.77 -28.01
CA ALA A 54 5.95 -9.85 -27.70
C ALA A 54 6.35 -9.02 -28.94
N GLU A 55 6.31 -9.62 -30.12
CA GLU A 55 6.65 -8.94 -31.38
C GLU A 55 5.65 -7.84 -31.77
N HIS A 56 4.40 -7.99 -31.37
CA HIS A 56 3.33 -7.04 -31.69
C HIS A 56 3.21 -5.91 -30.66
N ASN A 57 3.95 -6.00 -29.55
CA ASN A 57 3.89 -5.04 -28.45
C ASN A 57 5.19 -4.26 -28.27
N THR A 58 5.98 -4.10 -29.31
CA THR A 58 7.21 -3.30 -29.25
C THR A 58 6.98 -1.83 -28.87
N ASP A 59 5.79 -1.31 -29.11
CA ASP A 59 5.37 0.03 -28.68
C ASP A 59 4.82 0.06 -27.24
N TYR A 60 4.51 -1.09 -26.70
CA TYR A 60 4.13 -1.28 -25.30
C TYR A 60 5.34 -1.88 -24.59
N LEU A 61 6.28 -1.04 -24.26
CA LEU A 61 7.27 -1.39 -23.24
C LEU A 61 6.52 -2.05 -22.10
N TYR A 62 6.91 -3.28 -21.78
CA TYR A 62 6.37 -4.07 -20.68
C TYR A 62 6.21 -3.17 -19.48
N PRO A 63 4.98 -2.86 -19.10
CA PRO A 63 4.80 -1.67 -18.29
C PRO A 63 5.01 -1.93 -16.83
N VAL A 64 5.08 -3.16 -16.40
CA VAL A 64 5.00 -3.41 -14.98
C VAL A 64 5.95 -4.51 -14.59
N GLN A 65 7.07 -4.11 -14.08
CA GLN A 65 7.78 -4.96 -13.16
C GLN A 65 7.14 -4.74 -11.79
N GLU A 66 6.24 -5.61 -11.43
CA GLU A 66 5.73 -5.65 -10.07
C GLU A 66 6.83 -6.20 -9.17
N HIS A 67 7.11 -5.52 -8.08
CA HIS A 67 7.88 -6.11 -6.99
C HIS A 67 6.98 -7.10 -6.26
N ASN A 68 6.69 -8.18 -6.93
CA ASN A 68 5.80 -9.19 -6.39
C ASN A 68 6.64 -10.20 -5.60
N TYR A 69 6.63 -10.06 -4.28
CA TYR A 69 7.19 -11.03 -3.37
C TYR A 69 6.24 -12.22 -3.22
N MET A 70 6.00 -12.90 -4.32
CA MET A 70 5.24 -14.15 -4.28
C MET A 70 6.10 -15.21 -3.62
N ALA A 71 5.56 -15.79 -2.60
CA ALA A 71 6.20 -16.88 -1.91
C ALA A 71 6.22 -18.11 -2.77
N SER A 72 7.38 -18.69 -2.92
CA SER A 72 7.42 -20.10 -3.18
C SER A 72 7.27 -20.91 -1.88
N GLU A 73 8.14 -20.75 -0.93
CA GLU A 73 8.05 -21.43 0.37
C GLU A 73 9.04 -20.78 1.35
N SER A 74 8.62 -20.56 2.60
CA SER A 74 9.59 -20.23 3.64
C SER A 74 10.10 -21.51 4.30
N ALA A 75 11.32 -21.52 4.78
CA ALA A 75 11.89 -22.62 5.56
C ALA A 75 11.05 -22.92 6.83
N SER A 76 10.32 -21.95 7.33
CA SER A 76 9.42 -22.05 8.50
C SER A 76 7.98 -22.38 8.15
N GLY A 77 7.58 -22.36 6.88
CA GLY A 77 6.19 -22.48 6.45
C GLY A 77 5.32 -21.27 6.76
N LEU A 78 5.88 -20.19 7.31
CA LEU A 78 5.12 -18.99 7.67
C LEU A 78 4.89 -18.09 6.44
N PRO A 79 3.74 -17.44 6.33
CA PRO A 79 3.48 -16.44 5.30
C PRO A 79 4.36 -15.20 5.47
N ARG A 80 4.64 -14.52 4.36
CA ARG A 80 5.49 -13.31 4.32
C ARG A 80 5.16 -12.29 5.41
N ASN A 81 3.90 -11.97 5.59
CA ASN A 81 3.49 -10.93 6.54
C ASN A 81 3.69 -11.34 8.00
N GLU A 82 3.65 -12.63 8.30
CA GLU A 82 3.96 -13.14 9.63
C GLU A 82 5.47 -13.07 9.91
N LEU A 83 6.32 -13.33 8.92
CA LEU A 83 7.77 -13.13 9.04
C LEU A 83 8.13 -11.66 9.25
N LEU A 84 7.46 -10.75 8.54
CA LEU A 84 7.65 -9.31 8.75
C LEU A 84 7.18 -8.85 10.14
N LEU A 85 6.07 -9.39 10.63
CA LEU A 85 5.61 -9.15 12.00
C LEU A 85 6.63 -9.65 13.03
N GLN A 86 7.14 -10.87 12.84
CA GLN A 86 8.20 -11.41 13.69
C GLN A 86 9.43 -10.51 13.68
N TYR A 87 9.84 -10.01 12.51
CA TYR A 87 10.96 -9.08 12.40
C TYR A 87 10.73 -7.78 13.17
N ILE A 88 9.54 -7.20 13.08
CA ILE A 88 9.15 -6.00 13.84
C ILE A 88 9.26 -6.25 15.34
N GLN A 89 8.78 -7.40 15.81
CA GLN A 89 8.83 -7.78 17.22
C GLN A 89 10.27 -8.02 17.70
N GLU A 90 11.12 -8.62 16.90
CA GLU A 90 12.54 -8.79 17.21
C GLU A 90 13.30 -7.46 17.32
N LEU A 91 12.83 -6.42 16.62
CA LEU A 91 13.34 -5.05 16.77
C LEU A 91 12.82 -4.34 18.04
N GLY A 92 11.97 -4.99 18.83
CA GLY A 92 11.37 -4.43 20.02
C GLY A 92 10.15 -3.55 19.81
N TYR A 93 9.53 -3.65 18.63
CA TYR A 93 8.27 -2.97 18.31
C TYR A 93 7.13 -3.97 18.22
N ASP A 94 5.90 -3.45 18.21
CA ASP A 94 4.70 -4.27 18.07
C ASP A 94 3.69 -3.63 17.14
N VAL A 95 2.68 -4.41 16.76
CA VAL A 95 1.57 -3.99 15.91
C VAL A 95 0.27 -4.17 16.67
N ASP A 96 -0.44 -3.08 16.88
CA ASP A 96 -1.76 -3.11 17.50
C ASP A 96 -2.82 -3.52 16.47
N PHE A 97 -3.17 -4.80 16.48
CA PHE A 97 -4.22 -5.34 15.63
C PHE A 97 -5.61 -4.89 16.09
N LYS A 98 -6.61 -5.07 15.22
CA LYS A 98 -8.02 -4.72 15.49
C LYS A 98 -8.20 -3.25 15.90
N THR A 99 -7.37 -2.39 15.33
CA THR A 99 -7.31 -0.98 15.64
C THR A 99 -7.44 -0.17 14.36
N SER A 100 -8.51 0.61 14.25
CA SER A 100 -8.82 1.42 13.07
C SER A 100 -8.46 2.89 13.30
N LEU A 101 -7.89 3.53 12.28
CA LEU A 101 -7.64 4.96 12.31
C LEU A 101 -8.97 5.75 12.35
N ALA A 102 -9.18 6.52 13.41
CA ALA A 102 -10.34 7.40 13.55
C ALA A 102 -10.01 8.84 13.15
N LYS A 103 -8.87 9.38 13.61
CA LYS A 103 -8.53 10.80 13.41
C LYS A 103 -7.01 11.03 13.52
N LEU A 104 -6.50 12.00 12.75
CA LEU A 104 -5.18 12.60 12.97
C LEU A 104 -5.29 13.79 13.93
N GLU A 105 -4.35 13.91 14.86
CA GLU A 105 -4.28 15.05 15.77
C GLU A 105 -3.26 16.08 15.27
N LYS A 106 -3.64 17.36 15.38
CA LYS A 106 -2.77 18.49 15.01
C LYS A 106 -2.53 19.41 16.20
N ASN A 107 -1.35 19.99 16.26
CA ASN A 107 -1.08 21.12 17.15
C ASN A 107 -1.58 22.47 16.54
N SER A 108 -1.37 23.55 17.27
CA SER A 108 -1.72 24.92 16.84
C SER A 108 -1.06 25.34 15.53
N ASP A 109 0.12 24.80 15.23
CA ASP A 109 0.89 25.16 14.04
C ASP A 109 0.50 24.31 12.81
N GLY A 110 -0.47 23.40 12.97
CA GLY A 110 -0.97 22.52 11.91
C GLY A 110 -0.14 21.24 11.72
N ARG A 111 0.89 21.00 12.53
CA ARG A 111 1.68 19.77 12.46
C ARG A 111 0.92 18.59 13.05
N ILE A 112 0.98 17.44 12.38
CA ILE A 112 0.45 16.19 12.92
C ILE A 112 1.33 15.71 14.07
N THR A 113 0.71 15.50 15.24
CA THR A 113 1.38 15.12 16.49
C THR A 113 0.91 13.78 17.03
N GLY A 114 -0.03 13.14 16.36
CA GLY A 114 -0.50 11.83 16.78
C GLY A 114 -1.72 11.36 16.01
N VAL A 115 -2.23 10.24 16.45
CA VAL A 115 -3.45 9.64 15.94
C VAL A 115 -4.39 9.26 17.08
N ILE A 116 -5.68 9.36 16.82
CA ILE A 116 -6.70 8.66 17.58
C ILE A 116 -7.12 7.46 16.75
N ALA A 117 -7.04 6.31 17.35
CA ALA A 117 -7.53 5.06 16.79
C ALA A 117 -8.69 4.52 17.62
N GLN A 118 -9.49 3.65 17.04
CA GLN A 118 -10.61 2.99 17.69
C GLN A 118 -10.40 1.49 17.65
N SER A 119 -10.51 0.85 18.80
CA SER A 119 -10.58 -0.61 18.88
C SER A 119 -11.84 -1.10 18.15
N THR A 120 -11.69 -2.15 17.37
CA THR A 120 -12.83 -2.79 16.67
C THR A 120 -13.49 -3.89 17.52
N GLU A 121 -12.99 -4.15 18.73
CA GLU A 121 -13.53 -5.17 19.64
C GLU A 121 -14.54 -4.59 20.65
N ASP A 122 -14.22 -3.42 21.21
CA ASP A 122 -14.99 -2.84 22.31
C ASP A 122 -15.21 -1.33 22.18
N ASP A 123 -14.95 -0.78 21.00
CA ASP A 123 -15.18 0.61 20.61
C ASP A 123 -14.43 1.69 21.43
N HIS A 124 -13.52 1.32 22.32
CA HIS A 124 -12.73 2.33 23.02
C HIS A 124 -11.73 3.03 22.11
N PHE A 125 -11.35 4.26 22.49
CA PHE A 125 -10.38 5.05 21.72
C PHE A 125 -9.00 5.01 22.35
N ILE A 126 -7.99 4.90 21.50
CA ILE A 126 -6.59 4.85 21.87
C ILE A 126 -5.90 6.06 21.24
N ARG A 127 -5.09 6.78 22.02
CA ARG A 127 -4.26 7.87 21.52
C ARG A 127 -2.82 7.41 21.38
N TYR A 128 -2.26 7.60 20.18
CA TYR A 128 -0.83 7.41 19.91
C TYR A 128 -0.19 8.76 19.63
N ASN A 129 0.83 9.12 20.42
CA ASN A 129 1.58 10.34 20.21
C ASN A 129 2.73 10.10 19.24
N ALA A 130 2.95 11.01 18.33
CA ALA A 130 3.99 10.94 17.30
C ALA A 130 4.98 12.11 17.45
N ASN A 131 6.22 11.81 17.79
CA ASN A 131 7.26 12.82 17.97
C ASN A 131 7.79 13.37 16.64
N GLN A 132 7.85 12.53 15.61
CA GLN A 132 8.39 12.92 14.30
C GLN A 132 7.30 13.10 13.26
N GLY A 133 6.30 12.25 13.22
CA GLY A 133 5.21 12.30 12.26
C GLY A 133 4.45 10.97 12.21
N VAL A 134 3.46 10.90 11.33
CA VAL A 134 2.61 9.74 11.10
C VAL A 134 2.74 9.32 9.65
N LEU A 135 3.10 8.07 9.40
CA LEU A 135 3.05 7.46 8.08
C LEU A 135 1.69 6.81 7.88
N LEU A 136 0.98 7.21 6.82
CA LEU A 136 -0.27 6.58 6.41
C LEU A 136 0.00 5.54 5.32
N ALA A 137 -0.22 4.27 5.62
CA ALA A 137 -0.11 3.15 4.70
C ALA A 137 -1.40 2.30 4.73
N CYS A 138 -2.55 2.96 4.79
CA CYS A 138 -3.85 2.35 5.04
C CYS A 138 -4.57 1.88 3.76
N GLY A 139 -3.89 1.84 2.62
CA GLY A 139 -4.49 1.50 1.34
C GLY A 139 -5.44 2.56 0.80
N GLY A 140 -6.25 2.18 -0.18
CA GLY A 140 -7.20 3.03 -0.86
C GLY A 140 -8.61 3.00 -0.27
N PHE A 141 -9.61 3.17 -1.15
CA PHE A 141 -11.03 3.23 -0.76
C PHE A 141 -11.97 2.29 -1.55
N PRO A 142 -11.52 1.33 -2.37
CA PRO A 142 -12.43 0.55 -3.21
C PRO A 142 -13.43 -0.30 -2.43
N GLY A 143 -13.15 -0.59 -1.16
CA GLY A 143 -14.09 -1.25 -0.25
C GLY A 143 -15.16 -0.33 0.36
N ASN A 144 -15.20 0.97 -0.01
CA ASN A 144 -16.16 1.94 0.47
C ASN A 144 -17.04 2.44 -0.69
N PRO A 145 -18.26 1.89 -0.86
CA PRO A 145 -19.14 2.26 -1.99
C PRO A 145 -19.44 3.77 -2.06
N TYR A 146 -19.60 4.43 -0.92
CA TYR A 146 -19.86 5.85 -0.88
C TYR A 146 -18.68 6.67 -1.42
N MET A 147 -17.44 6.32 -1.01
CA MET A 147 -16.25 7.00 -1.53
C MET A 147 -16.04 6.69 -3.01
N MET A 148 -16.33 5.48 -3.45
CA MET A 148 -16.29 5.12 -4.87
C MET A 148 -17.25 5.97 -5.70
N GLU A 149 -18.50 6.11 -5.25
CA GLU A 149 -19.49 6.95 -5.94
C GLU A 149 -19.07 8.43 -6.03
N GLN A 150 -18.44 8.95 -4.98
CA GLN A 150 -18.06 10.36 -4.92
C GLN A 150 -16.72 10.68 -5.58
N LEU A 151 -15.76 9.77 -5.51
CA LEU A 151 -14.37 10.01 -5.94
C LEU A 151 -14.01 9.31 -7.25
N ASP A 152 -14.69 8.21 -7.57
CA ASP A 152 -14.53 7.48 -8.82
C ASP A 152 -15.90 7.10 -9.45
N PRO A 153 -16.69 8.10 -9.85
CA PRO A 153 -18.00 7.84 -10.47
C PRO A 153 -17.90 7.10 -11.80
N LEU A 154 -16.80 7.24 -12.54
CA LEU A 154 -16.59 6.52 -13.78
C LEU A 154 -16.36 5.03 -13.49
N GLY A 155 -15.47 4.68 -12.58
CA GLY A 155 -15.26 3.30 -12.16
C GLY A 155 -16.54 2.65 -11.68
N THR A 156 -17.31 3.35 -10.87
CA THR A 156 -18.61 2.87 -10.37
C THR A 156 -19.62 2.67 -11.49
N SER A 157 -19.58 3.44 -12.56
CA SER A 157 -20.52 3.33 -13.68
C SER A 157 -20.23 2.16 -14.62
N VAL A 158 -18.99 1.68 -14.68
CA VAL A 158 -18.56 0.64 -15.62
C VAL A 158 -18.38 -0.74 -14.98
N THR A 159 -18.41 -0.83 -13.66
CA THR A 159 -18.23 -2.08 -12.93
C THR A 159 -19.13 -2.16 -11.70
N THR A 160 -19.66 -3.35 -11.44
CA THR A 160 -20.51 -3.62 -10.27
C THR A 160 -19.73 -4.17 -9.08
N ALA A 161 -18.44 -4.49 -9.27
CA ALA A 161 -17.59 -5.08 -8.23
C ALA A 161 -16.16 -4.55 -8.36
N CYS A 162 -15.88 -3.46 -7.69
CA CYS A 162 -14.58 -2.80 -7.75
C CYS A 162 -13.61 -3.24 -6.67
N SER A 163 -13.94 -4.21 -5.83
CA SER A 163 -13.12 -4.42 -4.66
C SER A 163 -12.32 -5.69 -4.72
N TYR A 164 -11.06 -5.59 -5.13
CA TYR A 164 -10.05 -6.58 -4.81
C TYR A 164 -9.71 -6.60 -3.32
N SER A 165 -10.01 -5.52 -2.61
CA SER A 165 -9.76 -5.38 -1.17
C SER A 165 -10.98 -4.76 -0.47
N PRO A 166 -11.92 -5.56 0.04
CA PRO A 166 -13.06 -5.05 0.79
C PRO A 166 -12.67 -4.37 2.11
N ALA A 167 -11.43 -4.55 2.56
CA ALA A 167 -10.87 -3.89 3.74
C ALA A 167 -10.46 -2.45 3.49
N ASP A 168 -10.24 -2.05 2.24
CA ASP A 168 -9.83 -0.69 1.87
C ASP A 168 -11.01 0.28 1.95
N LYS A 169 -11.27 0.77 3.17
CA LYS A 169 -12.42 1.62 3.51
C LYS A 169 -12.13 3.12 3.41
N GLY A 170 -10.93 3.53 3.02
CA GLY A 170 -10.53 4.93 2.89
C GLY A 170 -10.29 5.65 4.21
N TYR A 171 -10.05 4.94 5.31
CA TYR A 171 -9.86 5.57 6.62
C TYR A 171 -8.68 6.53 6.64
N GLY A 172 -7.55 6.16 6.05
CA GLY A 172 -6.36 7.01 5.95
C GLY A 172 -6.62 8.27 5.12
N ILE A 173 -7.27 8.13 3.97
CA ILE A 173 -7.64 9.24 3.08
C ILE A 173 -8.57 10.21 3.81
N ARG A 174 -9.63 9.70 4.42
CA ARG A 174 -10.59 10.51 5.19
C ARG A 174 -9.91 11.28 6.31
N ALA A 175 -9.08 10.61 7.11
CA ALA A 175 -8.38 11.25 8.21
C ALA A 175 -7.38 12.32 7.72
N ALA A 176 -6.70 12.08 6.61
CA ALA A 176 -5.78 13.04 5.99
C ALA A 176 -6.53 14.29 5.48
N VAL A 177 -7.64 14.10 4.78
CA VAL A 177 -8.47 15.22 4.27
C VAL A 177 -9.03 16.05 5.44
N TRP A 178 -9.55 15.43 6.48
CA TRP A 178 -9.99 16.16 7.68
C TRP A 178 -8.86 16.89 8.40
N ALA A 179 -7.62 16.41 8.26
CA ALA A 179 -6.45 17.11 8.76
C ALA A 179 -5.97 18.25 7.83
N GLY A 180 -6.57 18.41 6.66
CA GLY A 180 -6.26 19.48 5.69
C GLY A 180 -5.40 19.05 4.51
N ALA A 181 -5.25 17.75 4.26
CA ALA A 181 -4.61 17.28 3.04
C ALA A 181 -5.53 17.48 1.83
N ASN A 182 -4.92 17.64 0.66
CA ASN A 182 -5.63 17.65 -0.60
C ASN A 182 -5.74 16.24 -1.16
N LEU A 183 -6.86 15.96 -1.83
CA LEU A 183 -6.98 14.81 -2.71
C LEU A 183 -6.34 15.12 -4.06
N ASP A 184 -5.82 14.10 -4.71
CA ASP A 184 -5.50 14.19 -6.13
C ASP A 184 -6.81 14.45 -6.88
N LYS A 185 -6.79 15.43 -7.78
CA LYS A 185 -8.00 15.87 -8.50
C LYS A 185 -8.39 14.93 -9.63
N GLU A 186 -7.53 13.98 -9.95
CA GLU A 186 -7.62 13.17 -11.14
C GLU A 186 -7.20 11.71 -10.83
N ALA A 187 -7.94 11.10 -9.91
CA ALA A 187 -7.82 9.67 -9.66
C ALA A 187 -8.40 8.85 -10.83
#